data_1ce537e0e86df6eca2a2e649fd14a849
#
_entry.id   1ce537e0e86df6eca2a2e649fd14a849
#
_cell.length_a   1.000
_cell.length_b   1.000
_cell.length_c   1.000
_cell.angle_alpha   90.00
_cell.angle_beta   90.00
_cell.angle_gamma   90.00
#
_symmetry.space_group_name_H-M   'P 1'
#
loop_
_entity.id
_entity.type
_entity.pdbx_description
1 polymer ?
#
loop_
_entity_poly.entity_id
_entity_poly.type
_entity_poly.pdbx_seq_one_letter_code
_entity_poly.pdbx_strand_id
1 'polypeptide(L)'
;MQKNRNHNSLSDHKLELRIQKLTQNRTASWKLNNWLLNVDWINNELKAEIKKFFKTNKNEDTTYQNLWDTFKAVSRGKYIAVSAHLRRRQRCKIDTLSSKLKELEEQDEKNSKLSRRQEITKIREELKETETRKTLQKNQ
;
A
#
# COMPACT_ATOMS: atom_id res chain seq x y z
N MET A 1 40.26 42.94 -5.10
CA MET A 1 38.84 42.66 -4.91
C MET A 1 38.41 41.39 -5.67
N GLN A 2 38.72 40.27 -5.10
CA GLN A 2 38.19 38.99 -5.55
C GLN A 2 37.77 38.19 -4.31
N LYS A 3 36.55 38.37 -3.85
CA LYS A 3 35.93 37.56 -2.81
C LYS A 3 34.48 37.27 -3.25
N ASN A 4 34.09 36.01 -3.15
CA ASN A 4 32.75 35.47 -3.24
C ASN A 4 32.24 35.02 -4.63
N ARG A 5 32.81 33.94 -5.15
CA ARG A 5 32.10 33.11 -6.17
C ARG A 5 32.03 31.61 -5.85
N ASN A 6 32.41 31.16 -4.66
CA ASN A 6 32.46 29.73 -4.37
C ASN A 6 31.37 29.20 -3.41
N HIS A 7 30.38 30.00 -2.99
CA HIS A 7 29.32 29.52 -2.10
C HIS A 7 28.05 29.04 -2.82
N ASN A 8 27.83 29.44 -4.08
CA ASN A 8 26.58 29.10 -4.78
C ASN A 8 26.65 27.77 -5.55
N SER A 9 27.84 27.28 -5.92
CA SER A 9 27.93 26.05 -6.75
C SER A 9 27.61 24.78 -5.97
N LEU A 10 27.90 24.70 -4.68
CA LEU A 10 27.61 23.53 -3.83
C LEU A 10 26.14 23.41 -3.46
N SER A 11 25.42 24.52 -3.31
CA SER A 11 23.98 24.53 -3.06
C SER A 11 23.20 24.17 -4.31
N ASP A 12 23.65 24.63 -5.49
CA ASP A 12 23.02 24.32 -6.77
C ASP A 12 23.19 22.85 -7.13
N HIS A 13 24.36 22.23 -6.92
CA HIS A 13 24.57 20.80 -7.11
C HIS A 13 23.72 19.93 -6.16
N LYS A 14 23.54 20.34 -4.92
CA LYS A 14 22.64 19.64 -3.97
C LYS A 14 21.17 19.73 -4.37
N LEU A 15 20.76 20.87 -4.93
CA LEU A 15 19.41 21.06 -5.46
C LEU A 15 19.17 20.22 -6.73
N GLU A 16 20.13 20.18 -7.67
CA GLU A 16 20.05 19.33 -8.85
C GLU A 16 19.98 17.84 -8.51
N LEU A 17 20.80 17.35 -7.57
CA LEU A 17 20.74 15.98 -7.08
C LEU A 17 19.40 15.64 -6.41
N ARG A 18 18.79 16.59 -5.68
CA ARG A 18 17.45 16.42 -5.11
C ARG A 18 16.36 16.36 -6.19
N ILE A 19 16.43 17.20 -7.18
CA ILE A 19 15.50 17.23 -8.33
C ILE A 19 15.63 15.95 -9.15
N GLN A 20 16.84 15.46 -9.40
CA GLN A 20 17.07 14.19 -10.10
C GLN A 20 16.52 12.98 -9.33
N LYS A 21 16.67 12.93 -8.00
CA LYS A 21 16.05 11.89 -7.17
C LYS A 21 14.52 11.93 -7.21
N LEU A 22 13.93 13.12 -7.22
CA LEU A 22 12.49 13.30 -7.34
C LEU A 22 11.97 12.92 -8.73
N THR A 23 12.72 13.20 -9.79
CA THR A 23 12.35 12.82 -11.16
C THR A 23 12.56 11.32 -11.42
N GLN A 24 13.58 10.70 -10.86
CA GLN A 24 13.75 9.24 -10.94
C GLN A 24 12.62 8.47 -10.24
N ASN A 25 12.10 8.97 -9.13
CA ASN A 25 10.93 8.38 -8.48
C ASN A 25 9.61 8.57 -9.26
N ARG A 26 9.52 9.56 -10.14
CA ARG A 26 8.35 9.78 -11.01
C ARG A 26 8.30 8.86 -12.23
N THR A 27 9.45 8.35 -12.66
CA THR A 27 9.56 7.43 -13.81
C THR A 27 9.46 5.95 -13.40
N ALA A 28 9.36 5.65 -12.10
CA ALA A 28 9.10 4.30 -11.64
C ALA A 28 7.77 3.80 -12.22
N SER A 29 7.84 2.86 -13.16
CA SER A 29 6.65 2.26 -13.74
C SER A 29 5.84 1.60 -12.64
N TRP A 30 4.54 1.88 -12.60
CA TRP A 30 3.64 1.20 -11.69
C TRP A 30 3.65 -0.30 -11.96
N LYS A 31 3.89 -1.10 -10.94
CA LYS A 31 3.81 -2.56 -10.99
C LYS A 31 2.65 -3.03 -10.15
N LEU A 32 1.89 -3.96 -10.70
CA LEU A 32 0.84 -4.65 -9.95
C LEU A 32 1.49 -5.49 -8.85
N ASN A 33 1.02 -5.33 -7.63
CA ASN A 33 1.44 -6.19 -6.54
C ASN A 33 0.77 -7.56 -6.69
N ASN A 34 1.57 -8.59 -6.95
CA ASN A 34 1.09 -9.96 -7.17
C ASN A 34 0.29 -10.51 -5.97
N TRP A 35 0.52 -10.01 -4.78
CA TRP A 35 -0.26 -10.40 -3.61
C TRP A 35 -1.75 -10.12 -3.78
N LEU A 36 -2.12 -9.03 -4.45
CA LEU A 36 -3.54 -8.70 -4.72
C LEU A 36 -4.24 -9.77 -5.55
N LEU A 37 -3.50 -10.44 -6.43
CA LEU A 37 -4.03 -11.51 -7.27
C LEU A 37 -4.30 -12.81 -6.49
N ASN A 38 -3.73 -12.97 -5.30
CA ASN A 38 -3.97 -14.12 -4.44
C ASN A 38 -5.20 -13.96 -3.52
N VAL A 39 -5.91 -12.84 -3.64
CA VAL A 39 -7.11 -12.57 -2.86
C VAL A 39 -8.35 -12.86 -3.71
N ASP A 40 -9.05 -13.94 -3.41
CA ASP A 40 -10.15 -14.47 -4.23
C ASP A 40 -11.27 -13.46 -4.51
N TRP A 41 -11.67 -12.67 -3.51
CA TRP A 41 -12.74 -11.70 -3.69
C TRP A 41 -12.32 -10.56 -4.64
N ILE A 42 -11.04 -10.15 -4.60
CA ILE A 42 -10.47 -9.15 -5.52
C ILE A 42 -10.47 -9.70 -6.95
N ASN A 43 -10.04 -10.94 -7.12
CA ASN A 43 -10.05 -11.60 -8.43
C ASN A 43 -11.46 -11.72 -9.02
N ASN A 44 -12.43 -12.06 -8.20
CA ASN A 44 -13.81 -12.17 -8.65
C ASN A 44 -14.42 -10.82 -9.03
N GLU A 45 -14.15 -9.78 -8.24
CA GLU A 45 -14.57 -8.41 -8.54
C GLU A 45 -13.94 -7.90 -9.83
N LEU A 46 -12.63 -8.14 -10.00
CA LEU A 46 -11.92 -7.75 -11.23
C LEU A 46 -12.44 -8.48 -12.46
N LYS A 47 -12.70 -9.77 -12.38
CA LYS A 47 -13.30 -10.53 -13.49
C LYS A 47 -14.67 -9.97 -13.87
N ALA A 48 -15.49 -9.62 -12.90
CA ALA A 48 -16.81 -9.01 -13.14
C ALA A 48 -16.67 -7.64 -13.82
N GLU A 49 -15.74 -6.82 -13.35
CA GLU A 49 -15.46 -5.49 -13.92
C GLU A 49 -14.88 -5.58 -15.34
N ILE A 50 -13.99 -6.53 -15.60
CA ILE A 50 -13.47 -6.79 -16.94
C ILE A 50 -14.62 -7.10 -17.91
N LYS A 51 -15.48 -8.03 -17.54
CA LYS A 51 -16.65 -8.42 -18.36
C LYS A 51 -17.57 -7.23 -18.61
N LYS A 52 -17.85 -6.44 -17.58
CA LYS A 52 -18.70 -5.25 -17.66
C LYS A 52 -18.08 -4.20 -18.58
N PHE A 53 -16.78 -3.92 -18.42
CA PHE A 53 -16.05 -2.94 -19.22
C PHE A 53 -16.12 -3.29 -20.72
N PHE A 54 -15.78 -4.52 -21.09
CA PHE A 54 -15.79 -4.95 -22.49
C PHE A 54 -17.21 -4.98 -23.07
N LYS A 55 -18.21 -5.36 -22.28
CA LYS A 55 -19.61 -5.34 -22.72
C LYS A 55 -20.13 -3.94 -23.00
N THR A 56 -19.72 -2.96 -22.17
CA THR A 56 -20.23 -1.59 -22.25
C THR A 56 -19.50 -0.73 -23.29
N ASN A 57 -18.18 -0.98 -23.49
CA ASN A 57 -17.33 -0.12 -24.32
C ASN A 57 -17.00 -0.71 -25.70
N LYS A 58 -17.51 -1.89 -26.02
CA LYS A 58 -17.33 -2.50 -27.34
C LYS A 58 -18.32 -1.87 -28.32
N ASN A 59 -17.86 -0.87 -29.06
CA ASN A 59 -18.57 -0.23 -30.18
C ASN A 59 -17.91 -0.65 -31.51
N GLU A 60 -18.67 -0.56 -32.61
CA GLU A 60 -18.20 -0.94 -33.94
C GLU A 60 -16.99 -0.11 -34.42
N ASP A 61 -16.88 1.14 -33.93
CA ASP A 61 -15.82 2.09 -34.30
C ASP A 61 -14.58 2.02 -33.39
N THR A 62 -14.59 1.21 -32.33
CA THR A 62 -13.50 1.14 -31.36
C THR A 62 -12.52 0.01 -31.69
N THR A 63 -11.23 0.35 -31.92
CA THR A 63 -10.18 -0.66 -32.12
C THR A 63 -9.90 -1.40 -30.82
N TYR A 64 -9.55 -2.67 -30.92
CA TYR A 64 -9.14 -3.49 -29.77
C TYR A 64 -7.96 -2.88 -28.99
N GLN A 65 -7.04 -2.23 -29.69
CA GLN A 65 -5.89 -1.58 -29.06
C GLN A 65 -6.33 -0.44 -28.16
N ASN A 66 -7.19 0.45 -28.63
CA ASN A 66 -7.71 1.56 -27.86
C ASN A 66 -8.54 1.07 -26.63
N LEU A 67 -9.37 0.06 -26.85
CA LEU A 67 -10.15 -0.55 -25.80
C LEU A 67 -9.25 -1.17 -24.71
N TRP A 68 -8.18 -1.85 -25.10
CA TRP A 68 -7.21 -2.44 -24.21
C TRP A 68 -6.42 -1.41 -23.41
N ASP A 69 -5.98 -0.33 -24.04
CA ASP A 69 -5.25 0.75 -23.37
C ASP A 69 -6.13 1.50 -22.37
N THR A 70 -7.37 1.76 -22.72
CA THR A 70 -8.37 2.33 -21.79
C THR A 70 -8.63 1.37 -20.61
N PHE A 71 -8.79 0.09 -20.88
CA PHE A 71 -8.96 -0.93 -19.84
C PHE A 71 -7.78 -0.96 -18.87
N LYS A 72 -6.53 -0.94 -19.36
CA LYS A 72 -5.33 -0.88 -18.50
C LYS A 72 -5.35 0.33 -17.57
N ALA A 73 -5.70 1.51 -18.07
CA ALA A 73 -5.77 2.74 -17.29
C ALA A 73 -6.83 2.66 -16.18
N VAL A 74 -8.03 2.18 -16.50
CA VAL A 74 -9.14 2.00 -15.54
C VAL A 74 -8.77 0.96 -14.49
N SER A 75 -8.23 -0.19 -14.90
CA SER A 75 -7.82 -1.27 -14.00
C SER A 75 -6.73 -0.82 -13.03
N ARG A 76 -5.74 -0.08 -13.52
CA ARG A 76 -4.69 0.51 -12.67
C ARG A 76 -5.27 1.38 -11.56
N GLY A 77 -6.21 2.26 -11.88
CA GLY A 77 -6.89 3.11 -10.90
C GLY A 77 -7.60 2.29 -9.82
N LYS A 78 -8.31 1.24 -10.21
CA LYS A 78 -9.01 0.34 -9.29
C LYS A 78 -8.05 -0.44 -8.39
N TYR A 79 -6.97 -0.99 -8.93
CA TYR A 79 -5.95 -1.67 -8.13
C TYR A 79 -5.29 -0.75 -7.10
N ILE A 80 -5.02 0.50 -7.47
CA ILE A 80 -4.48 1.49 -6.55
C ILE A 80 -5.47 1.76 -5.41
N ALA A 81 -6.75 1.95 -5.71
CA ALA A 81 -7.79 2.19 -4.71
C ALA A 81 -7.97 0.99 -3.76
N VAL A 82 -8.01 -0.23 -4.29
CA VAL A 82 -8.12 -1.46 -3.49
C VAL A 82 -6.89 -1.64 -2.59
N SER A 83 -5.69 -1.42 -3.12
CA SER A 83 -4.45 -1.47 -2.34
C SER A 83 -4.45 -0.46 -1.18
N ALA A 84 -4.89 0.76 -1.44
CA ALA A 84 -4.99 1.80 -0.42
C ALA A 84 -6.00 1.42 0.67
N HIS A 85 -7.16 0.87 0.29
CA HIS A 85 -8.18 0.39 1.22
C HIS A 85 -7.65 -0.72 2.13
N LEU A 86 -6.99 -1.73 1.57
CA LEU A 86 -6.40 -2.83 2.33
C LEU A 86 -5.31 -2.38 3.29
N ARG A 87 -4.47 -1.44 2.88
CA ARG A 87 -3.44 -0.86 3.75
C ARG A 87 -4.05 -0.11 4.93
N ARG A 88 -5.12 0.67 4.70
CA ARG A 88 -5.86 1.34 5.78
C ARG A 88 -6.44 0.33 6.76
N ARG A 89 -7.08 -0.69 6.25
CA ARG A 89 -7.70 -1.74 7.07
C ARG A 89 -6.67 -2.46 7.94
N GLN A 90 -5.51 -2.77 7.39
CA GLN A 90 -4.40 -3.34 8.16
C GLN A 90 -3.88 -2.40 9.25
N ARG A 91 -3.70 -1.12 8.95
CA ARG A 91 -3.29 -0.12 9.94
C ARG A 91 -4.30 -0.02 11.06
N CYS A 92 -5.59 0.11 10.77
CA CYS A 92 -6.65 0.15 11.77
C CYS A 92 -6.63 -1.11 12.65
N LYS A 93 -6.43 -2.29 12.06
CA LYS A 93 -6.34 -3.54 12.83
C LYS A 93 -5.15 -3.53 13.78
N ILE A 94 -3.96 -3.13 13.32
CA ILE A 94 -2.75 -3.03 14.14
C ILE A 94 -2.95 -2.00 15.26
N ASP A 95 -3.49 -0.83 14.97
CA ASP A 95 -3.72 0.23 15.95
C ASP A 95 -4.73 -0.21 17.04
N THR A 96 -5.81 -0.87 16.63
CA THR A 96 -6.82 -1.41 17.55
C THR A 96 -6.23 -2.49 18.46
N LEU A 97 -5.49 -3.44 17.90
CA LEU A 97 -4.84 -4.50 18.67
C LEU A 97 -3.77 -3.95 19.61
N SER A 98 -2.98 -2.99 19.16
CA SER A 98 -1.95 -2.33 19.99
C SER A 98 -2.55 -1.57 21.17
N SER A 99 -3.66 -0.85 20.95
CA SER A 99 -4.37 -0.14 22.01
C SER A 99 -4.97 -1.10 23.03
N LYS A 100 -5.58 -2.19 22.57
CA LYS A 100 -6.14 -3.24 23.44
C LYS A 100 -5.06 -3.94 24.25
N LEU A 101 -3.92 -4.23 23.62
CA LEU A 101 -2.77 -4.83 24.29
C LEU A 101 -2.25 -3.95 25.42
N LYS A 102 -2.07 -2.65 25.17
CA LYS A 102 -1.62 -1.68 26.16
C LYS A 102 -2.58 -1.60 27.35
N GLU A 103 -3.88 -1.54 27.10
CA GLU A 103 -4.90 -1.52 28.14
C GLU A 103 -4.86 -2.78 29.01
N LEU A 104 -4.76 -3.95 28.41
CA LEU A 104 -4.67 -5.23 29.12
C LEU A 104 -3.38 -5.35 29.95
N GLU A 105 -2.26 -4.89 29.43
CA GLU A 105 -0.98 -4.87 30.15
C GLU A 105 -1.05 -3.96 31.38
N GLU A 106 -1.61 -2.75 31.25
CA GLU A 106 -1.82 -1.83 32.38
C GLU A 106 -2.76 -2.42 33.44
N GLN A 107 -3.78 -3.14 33.03
CA GLN A 107 -4.70 -3.83 33.95
C GLN A 107 -4.04 -5.03 34.62
N ASP A 108 -3.15 -5.76 33.94
CA ASP A 108 -2.45 -6.91 34.51
C ASP A 108 -1.39 -6.47 35.53
N GLU A 109 -0.75 -5.31 35.35
CA GLU A 109 0.15 -4.72 36.33
C GLU A 109 -0.57 -4.38 37.65
N LYS A 110 -1.80 -3.90 37.57
CA LYS A 110 -2.62 -3.54 38.77
C LYS A 110 -3.19 -4.77 39.46
N ASN A 111 -3.67 -5.74 38.72
CA ASN A 111 -4.28 -6.97 39.21
C ASN A 111 -4.11 -8.11 38.22
N SER A 112 -3.10 -8.94 38.46
CA SER A 112 -2.75 -10.04 37.58
C SER A 112 -3.79 -11.16 37.63
N LYS A 113 -4.32 -11.53 36.43
CA LYS A 113 -5.24 -12.66 36.24
C LYS A 113 -4.75 -13.56 35.12
N LEU A 114 -4.83 -14.88 35.31
CA LEU A 114 -4.41 -15.87 34.32
C LEU A 114 -5.15 -15.71 32.98
N SER A 115 -6.45 -15.48 33.01
CA SER A 115 -7.27 -15.25 31.78
C SER A 115 -6.80 -14.04 30.99
N ARG A 116 -6.40 -12.98 31.69
CA ARG A 116 -5.89 -11.76 31.03
C ARG A 116 -4.54 -11.99 30.38
N ARG A 117 -3.64 -12.72 31.02
CA ARG A 117 -2.34 -13.10 30.43
C ARG A 117 -2.48 -13.97 29.19
N GLN A 118 -3.46 -14.86 29.17
CA GLN A 118 -3.80 -15.65 27.98
C GLN A 118 -4.31 -14.78 26.84
N GLU A 119 -5.13 -13.79 27.13
CA GLU A 119 -5.62 -12.84 26.14
C GLU A 119 -4.49 -11.95 25.60
N ILE A 120 -3.59 -11.46 26.45
CA ILE A 120 -2.39 -10.71 26.05
C ILE A 120 -1.54 -11.54 25.09
N THR A 121 -1.30 -12.81 25.39
CA THR A 121 -0.52 -13.71 24.51
C THR A 121 -1.18 -13.88 23.15
N LYS A 122 -2.49 -14.08 23.09
CA LYS A 122 -3.24 -14.16 21.82
C LYS A 122 -3.12 -12.89 20.98
N ILE A 123 -3.25 -11.73 21.61
CA ILE A 123 -3.15 -10.44 20.89
C ILE A 123 -1.74 -10.21 20.38
N ARG A 124 -0.71 -10.57 21.14
CA ARG A 124 0.68 -10.49 20.69
C ARG A 124 0.96 -11.39 19.48
N GLU A 125 0.43 -12.60 19.49
CA GLU A 125 0.53 -13.51 18.34
C GLU A 125 -0.19 -12.97 17.11
N GLU A 126 -1.40 -12.43 17.28
CA GLU A 126 -2.16 -11.85 16.18
C GLU A 126 -1.49 -10.60 15.59
N LEU A 127 -0.90 -9.73 16.43
CA LEU A 127 -0.09 -8.60 16.00
C LEU A 127 1.12 -9.05 15.18
N LYS A 128 1.87 -10.04 15.68
CA LYS A 128 3.04 -10.60 15.01
C LYS A 128 2.67 -11.17 13.64
N GLU A 129 1.59 -11.92 13.55
CA GLU A 129 1.09 -12.46 12.28
C GLU A 129 0.71 -11.35 11.30
N THR A 130 0.00 -10.32 11.77
CA THR A 130 -0.43 -9.19 10.94
C THR A 130 0.76 -8.39 10.42
N GLU A 131 1.77 -8.14 11.25
CA GLU A 131 3.00 -7.45 10.86
C GLU A 131 3.85 -8.26 9.89
N THR A 132 3.97 -9.58 10.09
CA THR A 132 4.65 -10.49 9.17
C THR A 132 3.98 -10.48 7.80
N ARG A 133 2.66 -10.56 7.76
CA ARG A 133 1.87 -10.49 6.53
C ARG A 133 2.09 -9.16 5.80
N LYS A 134 2.11 -8.04 6.53
CA LYS A 134 2.40 -6.71 5.98
C LYS A 134 3.80 -6.62 5.37
N THR A 135 4.80 -7.23 6.01
CA THR A 135 6.18 -7.27 5.51
C THR A 135 6.30 -8.10 4.24
N LEU A 136 5.68 -9.27 4.19
CA LEU A 136 5.63 -10.11 2.99
C LEU A 136 4.97 -9.39 1.80
N GLN A 137 3.92 -8.61 2.04
CA GLN A 137 3.25 -7.82 1.01
C GLN A 137 4.11 -6.69 0.43
N LYS A 138 5.03 -6.13 1.21
CA LYS A 138 5.94 -5.09 0.72
C LYS A 138 7.05 -5.64 -0.17
N ASN A 139 7.45 -6.88 0.05
CA ASN A 139 8.60 -7.49 -0.62
C ASN A 139 8.24 -8.21 -1.93
N GLN A 140 6.97 -8.24 -2.29
CA GLN A 140 6.46 -8.75 -3.57
C GLN A 140 6.14 -7.60 -4.54
#